data_44a7ff352901a925879a9b2ac0c9636e
#
_entry.id   44a7ff352901a925879a9b2ac0c9636e
#
_cell.length_a   1.000
_cell.length_b   1.000
_cell.length_c   1.000
_cell.angle_alpha   90.00
_cell.angle_beta   90.00
_cell.angle_gamma   90.00
#
_symmetry.space_group_name_H-M   'P 1'
#
loop_
_entity.id
_entity.type
_entity.pdbx_description
1 polymer ?
#
loop_
_entity_poly.entity_id
_entity_poly.type
_entity_poly.pdbx_seq_one_letter_code
_entity_poly.pdbx_strand_id
1 'polypeptide(L)'
;MHKEKKSRGHKLVVLLLLFIILLLSAIACALSLQLYRRSDPALAGHWVMELDMTDAACVRANAWLGAAALGGRVDAAVYMPRLAVRVDLHMNEDGSWSRSLNAESLHEAEAKAVPALRNALRELVRLRIDDAGRPAGTDEQLDARMEDAAGMPLERYLAEYGPALLPTEEALRARYDGSGSYQLEGVHLRFDGLDGARCLVDDALLALQYLDRTEVYRRA
;
A
#
# COMPACT_ATOMS: atom_id res chain seq x y z
N MET A 1 58.69 40.57 42.34
CA MET A 1 57.42 40.70 41.57
C MET A 1 57.39 39.99 40.19
N HIS A 2 58.18 38.95 39.89
CA HIS A 2 58.23 38.31 38.59
C HIS A 2 57.55 36.91 38.49
N LYS A 3 57.16 36.27 39.58
CA LYS A 3 56.55 34.91 39.58
C LYS A 3 55.05 34.86 39.30
N GLU A 4 54.28 35.90 39.62
CA GLU A 4 52.82 35.91 39.39
C GLU A 4 52.40 36.09 37.94
N LYS A 5 53.13 36.79 37.10
CA LYS A 5 52.82 37.04 35.69
C LYS A 5 52.91 35.73 34.86
N LYS A 6 53.81 34.81 35.19
CA LYS A 6 54.03 33.53 34.50
C LYS A 6 52.88 32.52 34.75
N SER A 7 52.27 32.58 35.97
CA SER A 7 51.15 31.71 36.35
C SER A 7 49.84 32.09 35.65
N ARG A 8 49.57 33.39 35.42
CA ARG A 8 48.36 33.85 34.70
C ARG A 8 48.36 33.47 33.23
N GLY A 9 49.52 33.57 32.57
CA GLY A 9 49.64 33.15 31.16
C GLY A 9 49.39 31.66 30.94
N HIS A 10 49.90 30.83 31.85
CA HIS A 10 49.70 29.37 31.75
C HIS A 10 48.23 28.96 31.99
N LYS A 11 47.53 29.59 32.93
CA LYS A 11 46.10 29.39 33.18
C LYS A 11 45.24 29.78 31.96
N LEU A 12 45.61 30.89 31.29
CA LEU A 12 44.90 31.38 30.11
C LEU A 12 45.09 30.46 28.91
N VAL A 13 46.30 29.92 28.70
CA VAL A 13 46.57 28.91 27.66
C VAL A 13 45.82 27.62 27.92
N VAL A 14 45.78 27.13 29.16
CA VAL A 14 45.03 25.93 29.54
C VAL A 14 43.53 26.14 29.32
N LEU A 15 42.99 27.31 29.65
CA LEU A 15 41.56 27.64 29.44
C LEU A 15 41.20 27.73 27.94
N LEU A 16 42.12 28.29 27.15
CA LEU A 16 41.95 28.36 25.68
C LEU A 16 41.98 26.94 25.08
N LEU A 17 42.88 26.07 25.49
CA LEU A 17 42.96 24.68 25.05
C LEU A 17 41.69 23.89 25.40
N LEU A 18 41.18 24.06 26.63
CA LEU A 18 39.93 23.45 27.05
C LEU A 18 38.73 23.93 26.21
N PHE A 19 38.69 25.22 25.87
CA PHE A 19 37.65 25.79 25.02
C PHE A 19 37.71 25.23 23.59
N ILE A 20 38.92 25.10 23.02
CA ILE A 20 39.13 24.49 21.68
C ILE A 20 38.69 23.04 21.69
N ILE A 21 39.05 22.26 22.69
CA ILE A 21 38.64 20.85 22.81
C ILE A 21 37.12 20.73 22.89
N LEU A 22 36.47 21.59 23.68
CA LEU A 22 35.01 21.61 23.82
C LEU A 22 34.30 22.01 22.53
N LEU A 23 34.86 22.98 21.80
CA LEU A 23 34.35 23.39 20.48
C LEU A 23 34.48 22.26 19.45
N LEU A 24 35.64 21.60 19.39
CA LEU A 24 35.90 20.48 18.49
C LEU A 24 34.98 19.28 18.80
N SER A 25 34.76 18.99 20.09
CA SER A 25 33.83 17.92 20.50
C SER A 25 32.38 18.25 20.12
N ALA A 26 31.94 19.51 20.25
CA ALA A 26 30.61 19.94 19.83
C ALA A 26 30.42 19.85 18.31
N ILE A 27 31.44 20.25 17.54
CA ILE A 27 31.44 20.11 16.08
C ILE A 27 31.40 18.63 15.67
N ALA A 28 32.23 17.78 16.29
CA ALA A 28 32.24 16.34 16.03
C ALA A 28 30.89 15.70 16.35
N CYS A 29 30.25 16.10 17.44
CA CYS A 29 28.92 15.63 17.84
C CYS A 29 27.84 16.07 16.84
N ALA A 30 27.89 17.34 16.38
CA ALA A 30 26.96 17.86 15.37
C ALA A 30 27.11 17.14 14.02
N LEU A 31 28.36 16.90 13.57
CA LEU A 31 28.64 16.15 12.35
C LEU A 31 28.21 14.68 12.47
N SER A 32 28.44 14.06 13.61
CA SER A 32 27.96 12.68 13.87
C SER A 32 26.44 12.59 13.84
N LEU A 33 25.74 13.58 14.39
CA LEU A 33 24.28 13.67 14.34
C LEU A 33 23.77 13.88 12.90
N GLN A 34 24.43 14.73 12.11
CA GLN A 34 24.09 14.92 10.70
C GLN A 34 24.33 13.65 9.87
N LEU A 35 25.44 12.93 10.10
CA LEU A 35 25.72 11.67 9.44
C LEU A 35 24.76 10.55 9.87
N TYR A 36 24.31 10.57 11.13
CA TYR A 36 23.35 9.59 11.65
C TYR A 36 21.92 9.81 11.09
N ARG A 37 21.55 11.07 10.79
CA ARG A 37 20.25 11.45 10.22
C ARG A 37 20.28 11.55 8.70
N ARG A 38 21.19 10.88 8.07
CA ARG A 38 21.36 10.91 6.63
C ARG A 38 20.24 10.11 5.96
N SER A 39 19.65 10.63 4.87
CA SER A 39 18.92 9.79 3.93
C SER A 39 19.91 8.77 3.37
N ASP A 40 19.58 7.46 3.46
CA ASP A 40 20.43 6.42 2.90
C ASP A 40 20.20 6.40 1.39
N PRO A 41 21.26 6.60 0.54
CA PRO A 41 21.14 6.52 -0.91
C PRO A 41 20.58 5.16 -1.39
N ALA A 42 20.76 4.10 -0.61
CA ALA A 42 20.19 2.79 -0.90
C ALA A 42 18.65 2.78 -0.85
N LEU A 43 18.04 3.73 -0.13
CA LEU A 43 16.58 3.87 -0.06
C LEU A 43 16.01 4.69 -1.22
N ALA A 44 16.81 5.58 -1.81
CA ALA A 44 16.36 6.41 -2.93
C ALA A 44 15.99 5.53 -4.12
N GLY A 45 14.85 5.82 -4.74
CA GLY A 45 14.34 5.09 -5.89
C GLY A 45 12.84 5.00 -5.95
N HIS A 46 12.38 4.26 -6.94
CA HIS A 46 10.99 3.93 -7.14
C HIS A 46 10.70 2.52 -6.60
N TRP A 47 9.72 2.42 -5.74
CA TRP A 47 9.31 1.21 -5.05
C TRP A 47 7.82 0.97 -5.29
N VAL A 48 7.43 -0.26 -5.53
CA VAL A 48 6.05 -0.65 -5.83
C VAL A 48 5.58 -1.71 -4.85
N MET A 49 4.44 -1.46 -4.24
CA MET A 49 3.72 -2.45 -3.43
C MET A 49 2.49 -2.93 -4.20
N GLU A 50 2.27 -4.23 -4.23
CA GLU A 50 1.03 -4.83 -4.75
C GLU A 50 0.10 -5.20 -3.60
N LEU A 51 -1.10 -4.64 -3.64
CA LEU A 51 -2.21 -4.98 -2.75
C LEU A 51 -3.04 -6.06 -3.43
N ASP A 52 -3.03 -7.27 -2.90
CA ASP A 52 -3.92 -8.33 -3.37
C ASP A 52 -5.31 -8.14 -2.76
N MET A 53 -6.27 -7.80 -3.60
CA MET A 53 -7.67 -7.56 -3.23
C MET A 53 -8.57 -8.75 -3.53
N THR A 54 -8.03 -9.86 -4.01
CA THR A 54 -8.78 -11.02 -4.50
C THR A 54 -9.70 -11.60 -3.43
N ASP A 55 -9.16 -11.91 -2.25
CA ASP A 55 -9.94 -12.52 -1.17
C ASP A 55 -11.07 -11.60 -0.69
N ALA A 56 -10.79 -10.31 -0.56
CA ALA A 56 -11.79 -9.33 -0.14
C ALA A 56 -12.93 -9.19 -1.17
N ALA A 57 -12.60 -9.24 -2.46
CA ALA A 57 -13.58 -9.23 -3.54
C ALA A 57 -14.41 -10.52 -3.55
N CYS A 58 -13.80 -11.69 -3.35
CA CYS A 58 -14.50 -12.98 -3.25
C CYS A 58 -15.49 -12.99 -2.07
N VAL A 59 -15.09 -12.50 -0.90
CA VAL A 59 -15.97 -12.40 0.27
C VAL A 59 -17.20 -11.55 -0.03
N ARG A 60 -17.02 -10.38 -0.67
CA ARG A 60 -18.13 -9.49 -1.03
C ARG A 60 -19.03 -10.10 -2.10
N ALA A 61 -18.44 -10.73 -3.11
CA ALA A 61 -19.19 -11.42 -4.16
C ALA A 61 -20.03 -12.56 -3.57
N ASN A 62 -19.45 -13.41 -2.74
CA ASN A 62 -20.13 -14.54 -2.08
C ASN A 62 -21.25 -14.06 -1.15
N ALA A 63 -21.04 -12.99 -0.39
CA ALA A 63 -22.05 -12.38 0.45
C ALA A 63 -23.24 -11.88 -0.37
N TRP A 64 -22.99 -11.22 -1.50
CA TRP A 64 -24.03 -10.72 -2.39
C TRP A 64 -24.80 -11.87 -3.08
N LEU A 65 -24.10 -12.88 -3.61
CA LEU A 65 -24.71 -14.05 -4.23
C LEU A 65 -25.57 -14.83 -3.21
N GLY A 66 -25.12 -14.92 -1.96
CA GLY A 66 -25.88 -15.53 -0.87
C GLY A 66 -27.13 -14.74 -0.47
N ALA A 67 -27.03 -13.41 -0.39
CA ALA A 67 -28.14 -12.51 -0.03
C ALA A 67 -29.25 -12.49 -1.09
N ALA A 68 -28.91 -12.71 -2.35
CA ALA A 68 -29.88 -12.82 -3.45
C ALA A 68 -30.79 -14.07 -3.34
N ALA A 69 -30.80 -14.76 -2.19
CA ALA A 69 -31.53 -15.99 -1.91
C ALA A 69 -31.30 -17.13 -2.92
N LEU A 70 -30.25 -16.99 -3.71
CA LEU A 70 -29.89 -17.93 -4.75
C LEU A 70 -29.05 -19.12 -4.22
N GLY A 71 -28.76 -19.09 -2.90
CA GLY A 71 -28.17 -20.22 -2.16
C GLY A 71 -26.71 -20.52 -2.47
N GLY A 72 -25.88 -20.65 -1.45
CA GLY A 72 -24.41 -20.75 -1.46
C GLY A 72 -23.79 -21.97 -2.15
N ARG A 73 -24.23 -22.31 -3.35
CA ARG A 73 -23.66 -23.41 -4.14
C ARG A 73 -22.50 -23.00 -5.03
N VAL A 74 -22.33 -21.69 -5.26
CA VAL A 74 -21.27 -21.13 -6.10
C VAL A 74 -20.30 -20.35 -5.24
N ASP A 75 -19.03 -20.68 -5.36
CA ASP A 75 -17.94 -19.92 -4.77
C ASP A 75 -17.35 -18.97 -5.83
N ALA A 76 -17.46 -17.67 -5.60
CA ALA A 76 -16.91 -16.65 -6.48
C ALA A 76 -15.39 -16.77 -6.67
N ALA A 77 -14.67 -17.37 -5.72
CA ALA A 77 -13.23 -17.60 -5.81
C ALA A 77 -12.83 -18.45 -7.01
N VAL A 78 -13.71 -19.34 -7.48
CA VAL A 78 -13.45 -20.16 -8.68
C VAL A 78 -13.34 -19.32 -9.96
N TYR A 79 -14.02 -18.18 -9.99
CA TYR A 79 -14.11 -17.30 -11.16
C TYR A 79 -13.24 -16.06 -11.04
N MET A 80 -12.88 -15.67 -9.79
CA MET A 80 -12.18 -14.43 -9.53
C MET A 80 -10.69 -14.55 -9.88
N PRO A 81 -10.18 -13.79 -10.87
CA PRO A 81 -8.75 -13.74 -11.11
C PRO A 81 -8.04 -12.98 -10.00
N ARG A 82 -6.72 -13.00 -10.00
CA ARG A 82 -5.94 -12.16 -9.10
C ARG A 82 -6.22 -10.68 -9.38
N LEU A 83 -6.66 -9.97 -8.36
CA LEU A 83 -6.96 -8.54 -8.38
C LEU A 83 -5.87 -7.80 -7.61
N ALA A 84 -4.84 -7.36 -8.32
CA ALA A 84 -3.72 -6.63 -7.74
C ALA A 84 -3.84 -5.13 -8.03
N VAL A 85 -3.76 -4.32 -6.98
CA VAL A 85 -3.72 -2.86 -7.07
C VAL A 85 -2.34 -2.38 -6.63
N ARG A 86 -1.71 -1.49 -7.38
CA ARG A 86 -0.37 -1.00 -7.09
C ARG A 86 -0.39 0.30 -6.32
N VAL A 87 0.57 0.42 -5.42
CA VAL A 87 0.91 1.67 -4.73
C VAL A 87 2.37 1.97 -5.02
N ASP A 88 2.60 3.11 -5.61
CA ASP A 88 3.93 3.60 -5.97
C ASP A 88 4.49 4.45 -4.81
N LEU A 89 5.73 4.18 -4.40
CA LEU A 89 6.48 4.95 -3.40
C LEU A 89 7.77 5.44 -4.04
N HIS A 90 7.91 6.74 -4.16
CA HIS A 90 9.14 7.41 -4.60
C HIS A 90 9.88 7.95 -3.39
N MET A 91 11.13 7.57 -3.24
CA MET A 91 12.04 8.08 -2.21
C MET A 91 13.20 8.79 -2.91
N ASN A 92 13.41 10.06 -2.60
CA ASN A 92 14.43 10.89 -3.24
C ASN A 92 15.69 10.98 -2.38
N GLU A 93 16.83 11.23 -3.02
CA GLU A 93 18.13 11.41 -2.35
C GLU A 93 18.15 12.61 -1.39
N ASP A 94 17.30 13.61 -1.61
CA ASP A 94 17.15 14.77 -0.73
C ASP A 94 16.39 14.49 0.57
N GLY A 95 15.92 13.24 0.75
CA GLY A 95 15.13 12.83 1.89
C GLY A 95 13.64 13.13 1.77
N SER A 96 13.16 13.57 0.62
CA SER A 96 11.73 13.67 0.35
C SER A 96 11.15 12.33 -0.12
N TRP A 97 9.86 12.12 0.13
CA TRP A 97 9.13 10.95 -0.36
C TRP A 97 7.75 11.35 -0.87
N SER A 98 7.24 10.57 -1.79
CA SER A 98 5.84 10.62 -2.19
C SER A 98 5.30 9.21 -2.41
N ARG A 99 4.06 8.98 -2.00
CA ARG A 99 3.36 7.72 -2.18
C ARG A 99 2.02 7.99 -2.84
N SER A 100 1.66 7.20 -3.84
CA SER A 100 0.42 7.37 -4.57
C SER A 100 -0.17 6.03 -5.00
N LEU A 101 -1.50 5.97 -4.98
CA LEU A 101 -2.25 4.89 -5.60
C LEU A 101 -2.08 4.94 -7.11
N ASN A 102 -1.78 3.81 -7.72
CA ASN A 102 -1.80 3.65 -9.17
C ASN A 102 -3.24 3.40 -9.64
N ALA A 103 -3.91 4.46 -10.08
CA ALA A 103 -5.32 4.39 -10.50
C ALA A 103 -5.56 3.45 -11.68
N GLU A 104 -4.60 3.35 -12.61
CA GLU A 104 -4.70 2.44 -13.76
C GLU A 104 -4.79 0.98 -13.30
N SER A 105 -3.96 0.59 -12.33
CA SER A 105 -4.00 -0.77 -11.77
C SER A 105 -5.32 -1.07 -11.04
N LEU A 106 -5.95 -0.07 -10.42
CA LEU A 106 -7.27 -0.20 -9.82
C LEU A 106 -8.33 -0.43 -10.90
N HIS A 107 -8.35 0.38 -11.96
CA HIS A 107 -9.27 0.20 -13.08
C HIS A 107 -9.08 -1.15 -13.79
N GLU A 108 -7.83 -1.62 -13.92
CA GLU A 108 -7.58 -2.96 -14.45
C GLU A 108 -8.14 -4.08 -13.55
N ALA A 109 -8.04 -3.91 -12.23
CA ALA A 109 -8.59 -4.86 -11.27
C ALA A 109 -10.13 -4.86 -11.32
N GLU A 110 -10.77 -3.68 -11.42
CA GLU A 110 -12.22 -3.53 -11.60
C GLU A 110 -12.69 -4.18 -12.90
N ALA A 111 -11.98 -3.93 -14.00
CA ALA A 111 -12.30 -4.49 -15.31
C ALA A 111 -12.22 -6.03 -15.34
N LYS A 112 -11.43 -6.64 -14.44
CA LYS A 112 -11.35 -8.11 -14.27
C LYS A 112 -12.41 -8.65 -13.32
N ALA A 113 -12.76 -7.89 -12.28
CA ALA A 113 -13.67 -8.33 -11.24
C ALA A 113 -15.13 -8.44 -11.72
N VAL A 114 -15.60 -7.51 -12.54
CA VAL A 114 -16.99 -7.49 -13.04
C VAL A 114 -17.32 -8.71 -13.91
N PRO A 115 -16.51 -9.09 -14.91
CA PRO A 115 -16.72 -10.32 -15.67
C PRO A 115 -16.68 -11.59 -14.82
N ALA A 116 -15.82 -11.62 -13.79
CA ALA A 116 -15.74 -12.74 -12.88
C ALA A 116 -17.04 -12.91 -12.06
N LEU A 117 -17.58 -11.80 -11.54
CA LEU A 117 -18.87 -11.81 -10.86
C LEU A 117 -20.02 -12.25 -11.79
N ARG A 118 -20.01 -11.79 -13.05
CA ARG A 118 -20.96 -12.22 -14.07
C ARG A 118 -20.91 -13.73 -14.29
N ASN A 119 -19.71 -14.31 -14.39
CA ASN A 119 -19.54 -15.76 -14.55
C ASN A 119 -20.04 -16.54 -13.35
N ALA A 120 -19.75 -16.07 -12.12
CA ALA A 120 -20.27 -16.69 -10.90
C ALA A 120 -21.81 -16.62 -10.85
N LEU A 121 -22.42 -15.51 -11.26
CA LEU A 121 -23.87 -15.35 -11.34
C LEU A 121 -24.49 -16.28 -12.38
N ARG A 122 -23.87 -16.40 -13.57
CA ARG A 122 -24.33 -17.36 -14.61
C ARG A 122 -24.36 -18.80 -14.07
N GLU A 123 -23.30 -19.20 -13.38
CA GLU A 123 -23.22 -20.54 -12.81
C GLU A 123 -24.30 -20.78 -11.77
N LEU A 124 -24.56 -19.78 -10.93
CA LEU A 124 -25.61 -19.85 -9.95
C LEU A 124 -27.01 -20.02 -10.61
N VAL A 125 -27.27 -19.25 -11.68
CA VAL A 125 -28.53 -19.36 -12.44
C VAL A 125 -28.60 -20.70 -13.15
N ARG A 126 -27.50 -21.20 -13.72
CA ARG A 126 -27.42 -22.51 -14.37
C ARG A 126 -27.82 -23.62 -13.40
N LEU A 127 -27.23 -23.65 -12.19
CA LEU A 127 -27.56 -24.62 -11.16
C LEU A 127 -29.04 -24.57 -10.76
N ARG A 128 -29.65 -23.39 -10.72
CA ARG A 128 -31.09 -23.24 -10.41
C ARG A 128 -32.00 -23.77 -11.50
N ILE A 129 -31.62 -23.57 -12.77
CA ILE A 129 -32.37 -24.09 -13.90
C ILE A 129 -32.27 -25.62 -13.96
N ASP A 130 -31.08 -26.16 -13.69
CA ASP A 130 -30.85 -27.61 -13.66
C ASP A 130 -31.60 -28.29 -12.48
N ASP A 131 -31.62 -27.67 -11.29
CA ASP A 131 -32.42 -28.13 -10.14
C ASP A 131 -33.93 -28.15 -10.47
N ALA A 132 -34.37 -27.27 -11.34
CA ALA A 132 -35.76 -27.25 -11.85
C ALA A 132 -36.01 -28.30 -12.95
N GLY A 133 -35.03 -29.13 -13.31
CA GLY A 133 -35.13 -30.16 -14.35
C GLY A 133 -35.21 -29.59 -15.77
N ARG A 134 -34.69 -28.39 -15.97
CA ARG A 134 -34.70 -27.72 -17.29
C ARG A 134 -33.30 -27.60 -17.86
N PRO A 135 -33.10 -27.62 -19.18
CA PRO A 135 -31.79 -27.36 -19.77
C PRO A 135 -31.41 -25.88 -19.58
N ALA A 136 -30.23 -25.64 -19.05
CA ALA A 136 -29.73 -24.26 -18.79
C ALA A 136 -29.49 -23.47 -20.08
N GLY A 137 -29.03 -24.14 -21.14
CA GLY A 137 -28.68 -23.50 -22.41
C GLY A 137 -27.25 -22.95 -22.45
N THR A 138 -26.96 -22.09 -23.43
CA THR A 138 -25.67 -21.43 -23.60
C THR A 138 -25.54 -20.22 -22.67
N ASP A 139 -24.34 -19.68 -22.55
CA ASP A 139 -24.07 -18.48 -21.71
C ASP A 139 -24.87 -17.27 -22.26
N GLU A 140 -24.98 -17.11 -23.56
CA GLU A 140 -25.77 -16.05 -24.18
C GLU A 140 -27.27 -16.19 -23.88
N GLN A 141 -27.77 -17.42 -23.84
CA GLN A 141 -29.16 -17.71 -23.47
C GLN A 141 -29.41 -17.43 -21.96
N LEU A 142 -28.42 -17.71 -21.11
CA LEU A 142 -28.49 -17.38 -19.71
C LEU A 142 -28.49 -15.87 -19.49
N ASP A 143 -27.59 -15.15 -20.15
CA ASP A 143 -27.56 -13.69 -20.11
C ASP A 143 -28.89 -13.08 -20.52
N ALA A 144 -29.43 -13.51 -21.70
CA ALA A 144 -30.71 -13.02 -22.18
C ALA A 144 -31.86 -13.28 -21.17
N ARG A 145 -31.88 -14.45 -20.54
CA ARG A 145 -32.89 -14.74 -19.48
C ARG A 145 -32.70 -13.88 -18.24
N MET A 146 -31.46 -13.60 -17.82
CA MET A 146 -31.18 -12.71 -16.69
C MET A 146 -31.56 -11.26 -17.00
N GLU A 147 -31.26 -10.78 -18.20
CA GLU A 147 -31.63 -9.46 -18.68
C GLU A 147 -33.14 -9.28 -18.78
N ASP A 148 -33.86 -10.30 -19.33
CA ASP A 148 -35.32 -10.29 -19.39
C ASP A 148 -35.95 -10.27 -18.01
N ALA A 149 -35.44 -11.05 -17.07
CA ALA A 149 -35.87 -11.07 -15.68
C ALA A 149 -35.56 -9.77 -14.91
N ALA A 150 -34.43 -9.13 -15.20
CA ALA A 150 -34.02 -7.86 -14.60
C ALA A 150 -34.69 -6.64 -15.25
N GLY A 151 -35.23 -6.79 -16.46
CA GLY A 151 -35.76 -5.69 -17.28
C GLY A 151 -34.71 -4.69 -17.75
N MET A 152 -33.43 -5.07 -17.73
CA MET A 152 -32.30 -4.23 -18.15
C MET A 152 -31.09 -5.07 -18.54
N PRO A 153 -30.11 -4.49 -19.30
CA PRO A 153 -28.85 -5.16 -19.63
C PRO A 153 -28.12 -5.61 -18.36
N LEU A 154 -27.55 -6.82 -18.39
CA LEU A 154 -26.87 -7.44 -17.24
C LEU A 154 -25.71 -6.59 -16.70
N GLU A 155 -24.95 -5.94 -17.58
CA GLU A 155 -23.87 -5.03 -17.19
C GLU A 155 -24.39 -3.86 -16.37
N ARG A 156 -25.50 -3.27 -16.78
CA ARG A 156 -26.16 -2.19 -16.03
C ARG A 156 -26.70 -2.70 -14.69
N TYR A 157 -27.31 -3.88 -14.69
CA TYR A 157 -27.79 -4.51 -13.46
C TYR A 157 -26.65 -4.72 -12.44
N LEU A 158 -25.51 -5.25 -12.89
CA LEU A 158 -24.35 -5.45 -12.03
C LEU A 158 -23.72 -4.13 -11.55
N ALA A 159 -23.73 -3.10 -12.39
CA ALA A 159 -23.24 -1.77 -11.99
C ALA A 159 -24.15 -1.09 -10.97
N GLU A 160 -25.46 -1.28 -11.06
CA GLU A 160 -26.46 -0.60 -10.23
C GLU A 160 -26.76 -1.38 -8.92
N TYR A 161 -26.84 -2.72 -9.01
CA TYR A 161 -27.26 -3.60 -7.92
C TYR A 161 -26.18 -4.59 -7.47
N GLY A 162 -25.06 -4.66 -8.16
CA GLY A 162 -23.93 -5.51 -7.78
C GLY A 162 -23.19 -5.00 -6.54
N PRO A 163 -22.38 -5.84 -5.92
CA PRO A 163 -21.58 -5.44 -4.77
C PRO A 163 -20.41 -4.55 -5.21
N ALA A 164 -20.01 -3.61 -4.37
CA ALA A 164 -18.72 -2.95 -4.53
C ALA A 164 -17.59 -3.96 -4.24
N LEU A 165 -17.06 -4.60 -5.27
CA LEU A 165 -16.06 -5.66 -5.15
C LEU A 165 -14.73 -5.14 -4.61
N LEU A 166 -14.33 -3.93 -5.03
CA LEU A 166 -13.12 -3.25 -4.60
C LEU A 166 -13.47 -2.00 -3.77
N PRO A 167 -12.58 -1.51 -2.93
CA PRO A 167 -12.72 -0.19 -2.31
C PRO A 167 -12.72 0.90 -3.38
N THR A 168 -13.38 2.01 -3.11
CA THR A 168 -13.36 3.17 -4.02
C THR A 168 -11.96 3.76 -4.16
N GLU A 169 -11.67 4.37 -5.29
CA GLU A 169 -10.41 5.09 -5.52
C GLU A 169 -10.14 6.12 -4.42
N GLU A 170 -11.17 6.88 -4.03
CA GLU A 170 -11.07 7.87 -2.95
C GLU A 170 -10.64 7.25 -1.62
N ALA A 171 -11.23 6.12 -1.25
CA ALA A 171 -10.88 5.40 -0.01
C ALA A 171 -9.45 4.86 -0.04
N LEU A 172 -8.99 4.37 -1.20
CA LEU A 172 -7.61 3.91 -1.36
C LEU A 172 -6.61 5.07 -1.38
N ARG A 173 -6.93 6.18 -2.05
CA ARG A 173 -6.11 7.39 -2.03
C ARG A 173 -5.99 7.97 -0.62
N ALA A 174 -7.10 8.09 0.11
CA ALA A 174 -7.09 8.56 1.49
C ALA A 174 -6.21 7.71 2.41
N ARG A 175 -6.05 6.42 2.09
CA ARG A 175 -5.23 5.49 2.88
C ARG A 175 -3.76 5.48 2.47
N TYR A 176 -3.48 5.59 1.18
CA TYR A 176 -2.15 5.34 0.63
C TYR A 176 -1.45 6.58 0.10
N ASP A 177 -2.17 7.59 -0.40
CA ASP A 177 -1.52 8.80 -0.91
C ASP A 177 -0.91 9.62 0.23
N GLY A 178 0.26 10.16 -0.02
CA GLY A 178 0.96 10.99 0.94
C GLY A 178 2.31 11.45 0.42
N SER A 179 2.87 12.45 1.08
CA SER A 179 4.20 12.95 0.79
C SER A 179 4.78 13.64 2.01
N GLY A 180 6.09 13.77 2.07
CA GLY A 180 6.77 14.41 3.17
C GLY A 180 8.27 14.22 3.09
N SER A 181 8.93 14.27 4.24
CA SER A 181 10.34 13.92 4.37
C SER A 181 10.52 12.59 5.11
N TYR A 182 11.64 11.94 4.85
CA TYR A 182 12.03 10.73 5.58
C TYR A 182 13.45 10.89 6.14
N GLN A 183 13.70 10.22 7.25
CA GLN A 183 15.01 10.13 7.87
C GLN A 183 15.25 8.69 8.34
N LEU A 184 16.46 8.19 8.10
CA LEU A 184 16.89 6.90 8.61
C LEU A 184 17.67 7.12 9.92
N GLU A 185 17.12 6.63 11.04
CA GLU A 185 17.76 6.64 12.36
C GLU A 185 18.17 5.21 12.73
N GLY A 186 19.37 4.80 12.34
CA GLY A 186 19.80 3.41 12.46
C GLY A 186 18.99 2.50 11.53
N VAL A 187 18.20 1.59 12.10
CA VAL A 187 17.28 0.69 11.37
C VAL A 187 15.82 1.20 11.34
N HIS A 188 15.58 2.37 11.92
CA HIS A 188 14.25 2.97 11.98
C HIS A 188 14.11 4.01 10.88
N LEU A 189 13.19 3.78 9.97
CA LEU A 189 12.78 4.77 8.98
C LEU A 189 11.66 5.61 9.58
N ARG A 190 11.87 6.90 9.64
CA ARG A 190 10.92 7.87 10.14
C ARG A 190 10.39 8.70 8.98
N PHE A 191 9.10 8.64 8.76
CA PHE A 191 8.40 9.48 7.80
C PHE A 191 7.70 10.62 8.53
N ASP A 192 7.85 11.85 8.06
CA ASP A 192 7.00 12.95 8.51
C ASP A 192 5.57 12.70 8.04
N GLY A 193 4.63 12.71 9.01
CA GLY A 193 3.21 12.47 8.74
C GLY A 193 2.78 11.00 8.71
N LEU A 194 3.70 10.05 8.90
CA LEU A 194 3.39 8.64 9.10
C LEU A 194 4.03 8.16 10.41
N ASP A 195 3.36 7.25 11.12
CA ASP A 195 3.92 6.61 12.30
C ASP A 195 5.20 5.87 11.94
N GLY A 196 6.22 6.01 12.77
CA GLY A 196 7.53 5.42 12.54
C GLY A 196 7.47 3.93 12.27
N ALA A 197 8.07 3.51 11.16
CA ALA A 197 8.18 2.11 10.77
C ALA A 197 9.61 1.61 10.97
N ARG A 198 9.76 0.33 11.32
CA ARG A 198 11.06 -0.35 11.16
C ARG A 198 11.29 -0.62 9.69
N CYS A 199 12.46 -0.27 9.20
CA CYS A 199 12.86 -0.47 7.82
C CYS A 199 13.78 -1.67 7.72
N LEU A 200 13.45 -2.59 6.84
CA LEU A 200 14.35 -3.62 6.34
C LEU A 200 14.48 -3.41 4.84
N VAL A 201 15.69 -3.16 4.39
CA VAL A 201 15.97 -2.89 2.98
C VAL A 201 17.10 -3.81 2.50
N ASP A 202 16.91 -4.36 1.32
CA ASP A 202 17.96 -4.94 0.49
C ASP A 202 17.87 -4.33 -0.93
N ASP A 203 18.69 -4.81 -1.87
CA ASP A 203 18.76 -4.24 -3.22
C ASP A 203 17.41 -4.27 -3.98
N ALA A 204 16.52 -5.19 -3.64
CA ALA A 204 15.28 -5.44 -4.37
C ALA A 204 14.01 -5.23 -3.54
N LEU A 205 14.12 -5.26 -2.20
CA LEU A 205 12.99 -5.24 -1.30
C LEU A 205 13.13 -4.14 -0.24
N LEU A 206 12.04 -3.44 0.00
CA LEU A 206 11.85 -2.52 1.12
C LEU A 206 10.65 -2.99 1.94
N ALA A 207 10.87 -3.44 3.16
CA ALA A 207 9.81 -3.79 4.08
C ALA A 207 9.67 -2.71 5.15
N LEU A 208 8.48 -2.13 5.25
CA LEU A 208 8.10 -1.16 6.28
C LEU A 208 7.21 -1.87 7.29
N GLN A 209 7.74 -2.11 8.48
CA GLN A 209 7.02 -2.78 9.56
C GLN A 209 6.44 -1.75 10.53
N TYR A 210 5.14 -1.59 10.51
CA TYR A 210 4.34 -0.82 11.47
C TYR A 210 3.91 -1.70 12.65
N LEU A 211 3.23 -1.13 13.63
CA LEU A 211 2.73 -1.88 14.79
C LEU A 211 1.65 -2.90 14.41
N ASP A 212 0.84 -2.57 13.43
CA ASP A 212 -0.36 -3.32 13.02
C ASP A 212 -0.25 -4.03 11.67
N ARG A 213 0.78 -3.68 10.88
CA ARG A 213 0.95 -4.21 9.53
C ARG A 213 2.39 -4.17 9.06
N THR A 214 2.66 -4.94 8.01
CA THR A 214 3.91 -4.86 7.24
C THR A 214 3.57 -4.55 5.80
N GLU A 215 4.21 -3.53 5.24
CA GLU A 215 4.12 -3.16 3.84
C GLU A 215 5.42 -3.59 3.15
N VAL A 216 5.31 -4.34 2.06
CA VAL A 216 6.46 -4.85 1.31
C VAL A 216 6.45 -4.25 -0.08
N TYR A 217 7.48 -3.50 -0.37
CA TYR A 217 7.70 -2.86 -1.66
C TYR A 217 8.83 -3.58 -2.40
N ARG A 218 8.72 -3.64 -3.71
CA ARG A 218 9.79 -4.10 -4.60
C ARG A 218 10.32 -2.92 -5.40
N ARG A 219 11.59 -2.92 -5.68
CA ARG A 219 12.20 -1.92 -6.55
C ARG A 219 11.63 -2.09 -7.96
N ALA A 220 11.14 -0.98 -8.56
CA ALA A 220 10.60 -0.96 -9.91
C ALA A 220 11.68 -1.00 -10.99
#